data_85509f934d61db22a8e015e1f9e21682
#
_entry.id   85509f934d61db22a8e015e1f9e21682
#
_cell.length_a   1.000
_cell.length_b   1.000
_cell.length_c   1.000
_cell.angle_alpha   90.00
_cell.angle_beta   90.00
_cell.angle_gamma   90.00
#
_symmetry.space_group_name_H-M   'P 1'
#
loop_
_entity.id
_entity.type
_entity.pdbx_description
1 polymer ?
#
loop_
_entity_poly.entity_id
_entity_poly.type
_entity_poly.pdbx_seq_one_letter_code
_entity_poly.pdbx_strand_id
1 'polypeptide(L)'
;PLNIWECECGKRHAIGSIAELKEMSDNCPDDIELHRPYIDAVTIKCPDCGKEMHRVPEVIDCWFDSGSMPFAQWHYPFENEDIFKENFPADFISEAVDQMVLFSDGNLNIDLQ
;
A
#
# COMPACT_ATOMS: atom_id res chain seq x y z
N PRO A 1 -0.41 0.00 8.05
CA PRO A 1 0.01 -1.42 8.07
C PRO A 1 0.21 -1.99 6.66
N LEU A 2 1.22 -2.85 6.50
CA LEU A 2 1.39 -3.59 5.24
C LEU A 2 0.28 -4.63 5.10
N ASN A 3 -0.18 -4.82 3.87
CA ASN A 3 -1.24 -5.77 3.51
C ASN A 3 -0.70 -7.18 3.21
N ILE A 4 0.30 -7.63 3.99
CA ILE A 4 0.98 -8.91 3.81
C ILE A 4 0.71 -9.83 4.99
N TRP A 5 0.24 -11.04 4.71
CA TRP A 5 0.08 -12.14 5.66
C TRP A 5 1.14 -13.20 5.43
N GLU A 6 1.67 -13.74 6.50
CA GLU A 6 2.74 -14.76 6.48
C GLU A 6 2.31 -16.00 7.24
N CYS A 7 2.64 -17.16 6.68
CA CYS A 7 2.42 -18.47 7.27
C CYS A 7 3.71 -19.04 7.85
N GLU A 8 3.60 -19.90 8.87
CA GLU A 8 4.72 -20.67 9.42
C GLU A 8 5.44 -21.53 8.36
N CYS A 9 4.74 -21.92 7.29
CA CYS A 9 5.36 -22.66 6.17
C CYS A 9 6.24 -21.77 5.26
N GLY A 10 6.34 -20.47 5.53
CA GLY A 10 7.10 -19.49 4.75
C GLY A 10 6.33 -18.83 3.62
N LYS A 11 5.09 -19.24 3.35
CA LYS A 11 4.23 -18.59 2.35
C LYS A 11 3.84 -17.18 2.80
N ARG A 12 3.96 -16.23 1.88
CA ARG A 12 3.44 -14.87 2.02
C ARG A 12 2.36 -14.61 1.00
N HIS A 13 1.36 -13.84 1.40
CA HIS A 13 0.28 -13.42 0.52
C HIS A 13 -0.05 -11.96 0.74
N ALA A 14 -0.11 -11.19 -0.35
CA ALA A 14 -0.50 -9.78 -0.32
C ALA A 14 -1.99 -9.67 -0.67
N ILE A 15 -2.76 -9.11 0.26
CA ILE A 15 -4.20 -8.88 0.08
C ILE A 15 -4.41 -7.59 -0.73
N GLY A 16 -5.14 -7.68 -1.83
CA GLY A 16 -5.39 -6.56 -2.74
C GLY A 16 -6.66 -5.76 -2.45
N SER A 17 -7.61 -6.32 -1.68
CA SER A 17 -8.88 -5.66 -1.38
C SER A 17 -9.52 -6.18 -0.10
N ILE A 18 -10.47 -5.41 0.46
CA ILE A 18 -11.28 -5.86 1.60
C ILE A 18 -12.13 -7.08 1.23
N ALA A 19 -12.62 -7.14 -0.01
CA ALA A 19 -13.39 -8.28 -0.50
C ALA A 19 -12.56 -9.57 -0.49
N GLU A 20 -11.32 -9.52 -0.96
CA GLU A 20 -10.38 -10.64 -0.92
C GLU A 20 -10.06 -11.06 0.51
N LEU A 21 -9.83 -10.08 1.40
CA LEU A 21 -9.58 -10.36 2.82
C LEU A 21 -10.75 -11.11 3.47
N LYS A 22 -11.98 -10.68 3.23
CA LYS A 22 -13.19 -11.34 3.74
C LYS A 22 -13.37 -12.76 3.18
N GLU A 23 -13.06 -12.95 1.90
CA GLU A 23 -13.15 -14.25 1.24
C GLU A 23 -12.14 -15.25 1.81
N MET A 24 -10.93 -14.82 2.13
CA MET A 24 -9.85 -15.67 2.65
C MET A 24 -9.88 -15.82 4.18
N SER A 25 -10.64 -15.01 4.89
CA SER A 25 -10.68 -14.95 6.36
C SER A 25 -12.00 -15.48 6.92
N ASP A 26 -11.91 -16.23 8.03
CA ASP A 26 -13.09 -16.66 8.80
C ASP A 26 -13.44 -15.68 9.92
N ASN A 27 -12.59 -14.70 10.22
CA ASN A 27 -12.73 -13.80 11.37
C ASN A 27 -12.65 -12.31 11.02
N CYS A 28 -12.80 -11.96 9.75
CA CYS A 28 -12.82 -10.56 9.31
C CYS A 28 -14.19 -9.94 9.56
N PRO A 29 -14.31 -8.89 10.39
CA PRO A 29 -15.56 -8.16 10.57
C PRO A 29 -16.01 -7.46 9.29
N ASP A 30 -17.31 -7.23 9.13
CA ASP A 30 -17.85 -6.50 7.98
C ASP A 30 -17.44 -5.04 7.95
N ASP A 31 -17.21 -4.46 9.13
CA ASP A 31 -16.76 -3.07 9.35
C ASP A 31 -15.29 -2.97 9.75
N ILE A 32 -14.45 -3.84 9.20
CA ILE A 32 -13.04 -3.91 9.53
C ILE A 32 -12.33 -2.55 9.43
N GLU A 33 -11.69 -2.16 10.51
CA GLU A 33 -10.78 -1.01 10.54
C GLU A 33 -9.39 -1.46 10.08
N LEU A 34 -8.88 -0.86 9.00
CA LEU A 34 -7.58 -1.22 8.40
C LEU A 34 -6.37 -0.65 9.15
N HIS A 35 -6.54 -0.25 10.39
CA HIS A 35 -5.49 0.24 11.28
C HIS A 35 -5.19 -0.77 12.39
N ARG A 36 -4.01 -0.62 12.99
CA ARG A 36 -3.63 -1.40 14.17
C ARG A 36 -4.41 -0.90 15.39
N PRO A 37 -4.79 -1.77 16.32
CA PRO A 37 -4.53 -3.23 16.33
C PRO A 37 -5.59 -4.08 15.60
N TYR A 38 -6.63 -3.49 15.06
CA TYR A 38 -7.80 -4.20 14.53
C TYR A 38 -7.45 -5.14 13.38
N ILE A 39 -6.67 -4.66 12.40
CA ILE A 39 -6.26 -5.48 11.25
C ILE A 39 -5.32 -6.63 11.66
N ASP A 40 -4.57 -6.48 12.74
CA ASP A 40 -3.63 -7.50 13.22
C ASP A 40 -4.36 -8.73 13.80
N ALA A 41 -5.62 -8.58 14.21
CA ALA A 41 -6.44 -9.67 14.70
C ALA A 41 -7.06 -10.54 13.59
N VAL A 42 -7.04 -10.06 12.35
CA VAL A 42 -7.59 -10.77 11.19
C VAL A 42 -6.57 -11.78 10.67
N THR A 43 -6.97 -13.05 10.61
CA THR A 43 -6.17 -14.13 10.03
C THR A 43 -6.80 -14.63 8.74
N ILE A 44 -5.98 -15.16 7.84
CA ILE A 44 -6.42 -15.79 6.60
C ILE A 44 -5.91 -17.22 6.53
N LYS A 45 -6.52 -18.03 5.68
CA LYS A 45 -6.06 -19.41 5.45
C LYS A 45 -4.93 -19.46 4.43
N CYS A 46 -3.86 -20.16 4.77
CA CYS A 46 -2.76 -20.38 3.85
C CYS A 46 -3.23 -21.26 2.66
N PRO A 47 -3.07 -20.79 1.43
CA PRO A 47 -3.48 -21.57 0.25
C PRO A 47 -2.61 -22.83 0.06
N ASP A 48 -1.40 -22.88 0.63
CA ASP A 48 -0.49 -24.00 0.45
C ASP A 48 -0.66 -25.10 1.53
N CYS A 49 -0.81 -24.73 2.81
CA CYS A 49 -0.86 -25.69 3.91
C CYS A 49 -2.15 -25.66 4.74
N GLY A 50 -3.05 -24.71 4.50
CA GLY A 50 -4.33 -24.57 5.20
C GLY A 50 -4.25 -24.03 6.63
N LYS A 51 -3.05 -23.73 7.14
CA LYS A 51 -2.87 -23.12 8.46
C LYS A 51 -3.23 -21.64 8.44
N GLU A 52 -3.40 -21.05 9.62
CA GLU A 52 -3.62 -19.61 9.74
C GLU A 52 -2.37 -18.83 9.36
N MET A 53 -2.59 -17.77 8.57
CA MET A 53 -1.59 -16.74 8.27
C MET A 53 -1.89 -15.49 9.09
N HIS A 54 -0.84 -14.88 9.60
CA HIS A 54 -0.91 -13.64 10.38
C HIS A 54 -0.31 -12.48 9.59
N ARG A 55 -0.89 -11.31 9.74
CA ARG A 55 -0.33 -10.10 9.13
C ARG A 55 1.06 -9.82 9.71
N VAL A 56 2.01 -9.48 8.85
CA VAL A 56 3.35 -9.03 9.29
C VAL A 56 3.21 -7.74 10.13
N PRO A 57 4.03 -7.55 11.19
CA PRO A 57 3.87 -6.42 12.10
C PRO A 57 4.26 -5.06 11.49
N GLU A 58 4.95 -5.08 10.37
CA GLU A 58 5.49 -3.90 9.72
C GLU A 58 4.39 -2.98 9.19
N VAL A 59 4.73 -1.70 9.10
CA VAL A 59 3.92 -0.67 8.46
C VAL A 59 4.68 -0.10 7.27
N ILE A 60 3.94 0.50 6.31
CA ILE A 60 4.57 1.17 5.19
C ILE A 60 5.33 2.41 5.68
N ASP A 61 6.45 2.71 5.03
CA ASP A 61 7.21 3.92 5.28
C ASP A 61 6.39 5.17 4.92
N CYS A 62 6.38 6.16 5.82
CA CYS A 62 5.60 7.38 5.60
C CYS A 62 6.12 8.21 4.42
N TRP A 63 7.42 8.14 4.12
CA TRP A 63 8.01 8.80 2.96
C TRP A 63 7.54 8.18 1.66
N PHE A 64 7.43 6.86 1.61
CA PHE A 64 6.85 6.18 0.46
C PHE A 64 5.37 6.52 0.28
N ASP A 65 4.62 6.53 1.38
CA ASP A 65 3.19 6.83 1.36
C ASP A 65 2.93 8.25 0.82
N SER A 66 3.62 9.25 1.35
CA SER A 66 3.50 10.63 0.86
C SER A 66 4.02 10.79 -0.57
N GLY A 67 5.15 10.16 -0.90
CA GLY A 67 5.78 10.24 -2.21
C GLY A 67 5.00 9.53 -3.33
N SER A 68 4.13 8.60 -3.00
CA SER A 68 3.27 7.92 -3.96
C SER A 68 2.01 8.72 -4.33
N MET A 69 1.71 9.79 -3.62
CA MET A 69 0.47 10.57 -3.79
C MET A 69 0.20 11.04 -5.22
N PRO A 70 1.20 11.49 -6.02
CA PRO A 70 0.97 11.89 -7.40
C PRO A 70 0.30 10.82 -8.27
N PHE A 71 0.53 9.57 -7.95
CA PHE A 71 -0.05 8.40 -8.64
C PHE A 71 -1.28 7.87 -7.92
N ALA A 72 -1.16 7.72 -6.60
CA ALA A 72 -2.16 7.06 -5.77
C ALA A 72 -3.49 7.82 -5.72
N GLN A 73 -3.46 9.15 -5.72
CA GLN A 73 -4.69 9.96 -5.72
C GLN A 73 -5.59 9.70 -6.94
N TRP A 74 -5.02 9.27 -8.06
CA TRP A 74 -5.72 8.97 -9.30
C TRP A 74 -5.94 7.47 -9.51
N HIS A 75 -5.40 6.62 -8.63
CA HIS A 75 -5.33 5.17 -8.82
C HIS A 75 -4.61 4.78 -10.12
N TYR A 76 -3.64 5.61 -10.54
CA TYR A 76 -2.83 5.34 -11.72
C TYR A 76 -1.88 4.15 -11.47
N PRO A 77 -1.64 3.24 -12.42
CA PRO A 77 -2.08 3.26 -13.83
C PRO A 77 -3.42 2.52 -14.08
N PHE A 78 -4.13 2.08 -13.07
CA PHE A 78 -5.33 1.24 -13.19
C PHE A 78 -6.57 2.03 -13.60
N GLU A 79 -6.65 3.29 -13.19
CA GLU A 79 -7.74 4.21 -13.46
C GLU A 79 -7.20 5.61 -13.73
N ASN A 80 -8.05 6.48 -14.29
CA ASN A 80 -7.79 7.91 -14.45
C ASN A 80 -6.47 8.27 -15.16
N GLU A 81 -6.03 7.45 -16.11
CA GLU A 81 -4.76 7.65 -16.82
C GLU A 81 -4.67 9.00 -17.50
N ASP A 82 -5.76 9.46 -18.15
CA ASP A 82 -5.80 10.77 -18.84
C ASP A 82 -5.66 11.92 -17.85
N ILE A 83 -6.36 11.87 -16.72
CA ILE A 83 -6.29 12.89 -15.66
C ILE A 83 -4.88 12.94 -15.07
N PHE A 84 -4.27 11.76 -14.84
CA PHE A 84 -2.90 11.70 -14.35
C PHE A 84 -1.93 12.36 -15.31
N LYS A 85 -2.00 12.04 -16.61
CA LYS A 85 -1.11 12.63 -17.64
C LYS A 85 -1.25 14.13 -17.78
N GLU A 86 -2.45 14.66 -17.58
CA GLU A 86 -2.70 16.11 -17.62
C GLU A 86 -2.15 16.85 -16.40
N ASN A 87 -2.09 16.18 -15.24
CA ASN A 87 -1.74 16.79 -13.94
C ASN A 87 -0.34 16.39 -13.42
N PHE A 88 0.37 15.53 -14.13
CA PHE A 88 1.74 15.15 -13.78
C PHE A 88 2.73 15.73 -14.82
N PRO A 89 3.86 16.33 -14.41
CA PRO A 89 4.28 16.57 -13.02
C PRO A 89 3.47 17.66 -12.31
N ALA A 90 3.56 17.70 -10.97
CA ALA A 90 2.83 18.68 -10.16
C ALA A 90 3.31 20.12 -10.40
N ASP A 91 2.38 21.07 -10.47
CA ASP A 91 2.69 22.50 -10.62
C ASP A 91 3.21 23.15 -9.34
N PHE A 92 2.83 22.61 -8.19
CA PHE A 92 3.25 23.09 -6.87
C PHE A 92 3.44 21.92 -5.90
N ILE A 93 4.55 21.94 -5.20
CA ILE A 93 4.93 20.92 -4.21
C ILE A 93 5.32 21.61 -2.91
N SER A 94 4.70 21.21 -1.80
CA SER A 94 5.02 21.65 -0.44
C SER A 94 5.38 20.45 0.43
N GLU A 95 6.54 19.89 0.14
CA GLU A 95 7.09 18.70 0.81
C GLU A 95 8.58 18.90 1.10
N ALA A 96 9.18 17.95 1.82
CA ALA A 96 10.63 17.93 1.98
C ALA A 96 11.34 17.76 0.63
N VAL A 97 12.54 18.31 0.49
CA VAL A 97 13.29 18.35 -0.78
C VAL A 97 13.48 16.96 -1.39
N ASP A 98 13.76 15.96 -0.56
CA ASP A 98 13.93 14.56 -0.95
C ASP A 98 12.67 13.91 -1.52
N GLN A 99 11.49 14.44 -1.23
CA GLN A 99 10.22 13.98 -1.82
C GLN A 99 9.97 14.56 -3.22
N MET A 100 10.59 15.67 -3.56
CA MET A 100 10.36 16.35 -4.84
C MET A 100 10.70 15.48 -6.05
N VAL A 101 11.64 14.55 -5.92
CA VAL A 101 12.03 13.60 -6.98
C VAL A 101 10.86 12.71 -7.40
N LEU A 102 10.02 12.30 -6.45
CA LEU A 102 8.86 11.46 -6.72
C LEU A 102 7.68 12.23 -7.30
N PHE A 103 7.63 13.54 -7.03
CA PHE A 103 6.57 14.43 -7.52
C PHE A 103 6.86 15.02 -8.92
N SER A 104 8.13 14.98 -9.34
CA SER A 104 8.59 15.51 -10.63
C SER A 104 8.80 14.40 -11.67
N ASP A 105 9.06 14.79 -12.91
CA ASP A 105 9.32 13.87 -14.02
C ASP A 105 10.72 13.18 -13.98
N GLY A 106 11.42 13.26 -12.87
CA GLY A 106 12.73 12.65 -12.69
C GLY A 106 13.89 13.42 -13.32
N ASN A 107 13.65 14.59 -13.94
CA ASN A 107 14.70 15.44 -14.52
C ASN A 107 15.32 16.43 -13.53
N LEU A 108 14.88 16.44 -12.29
CA LEU A 108 15.52 17.19 -11.23
C LEU A 108 16.78 16.44 -10.78
N ASN A 109 17.94 16.82 -11.33
CA ASN A 109 19.23 16.52 -10.75
C ASN A 109 19.32 17.26 -9.41
N ILE A 110 18.85 16.62 -8.35
CA ILE A 110 19.13 17.10 -7.01
C ILE A 110 20.52 16.59 -6.63
N ASP A 111 21.52 17.46 -6.75
CA ASP A 111 22.79 17.24 -6.10
C ASP A 111 22.56 17.29 -4.59
N LEU A 112 22.38 16.11 -4.00
CA LEU A 112 22.38 15.94 -2.55
C LEU A 112 23.81 16.19 -2.05
N GLN A 113 24.10 17.39 -1.60
CA GLN A 113 25.29 17.69 -0.80
C GLN A 113 25.05 17.35 0.65
#